data_500113d1f82550cf981de021b642ab90
#
_entry.id   500113d1f82550cf981de021b642ab90
#
_cell.length_a   1.000
_cell.length_b   1.000
_cell.length_c   1.000
_cell.angle_alpha   90.00
_cell.angle_beta   90.00
_cell.angle_gamma   90.00
#
_symmetry.space_group_name_H-M   'P 1'
#
loop_
_entity.id
_entity.type
_entity.pdbx_description
1 polymer ?
#
loop_
_entity_poly.entity_id
_entity_poly.type
_entity_poly.pdbx_seq_one_letter_code
_entity_poly.pdbx_strand_id
1 'polypeptide(L)'
;PILIFGMFGIKPMGVAGAAIATVIGQSLAAAITSIKGFYKPPKLNIFLPYVKQIYAAGLPNIIMQALWTVYILGLNVLLASFSDASVTVLGIYYKLQSFFFIPLNALGVCIVPVLSFNYAINRKDRCKRVFWETVAVSAAFMLLGVAIFVLLPKQSIGIFSNDTEVLNIGNVAFRIIGASFVPAALSLTFPILFQAIGKGKESIFITCLLYTSPSPRDLSTS
;
A
#
# COMPACT_ATOMS: atom_id res chain seq x y z
N PRO A 1 21.60 0.95 -8.36
CA PRO A 1 22.71 -0.05 -8.46
C PRO A 1 24.05 0.64 -8.70
N ILE A 2 24.14 1.62 -9.62
CA ILE A 2 25.40 2.24 -10.07
C ILE A 2 26.23 2.81 -8.91
N LEU A 3 25.65 3.64 -8.06
CA LEU A 3 26.33 4.27 -6.92
C LEU A 3 26.55 3.32 -5.74
N ILE A 4 25.69 2.29 -5.61
CA ILE A 4 25.79 1.32 -4.51
C ILE A 4 26.95 0.35 -4.77
N PHE A 5 27.00 -0.23 -5.97
CA PHE A 5 27.95 -1.29 -6.34
C PHE A 5 29.20 -0.78 -7.06
N GLY A 6 29.24 0.50 -7.44
CA GLY A 6 30.41 1.08 -8.11
C GLY A 6 30.55 0.68 -9.57
N MET A 7 29.47 0.81 -10.37
CA MET A 7 29.54 0.55 -11.80
C MET A 7 30.04 1.80 -12.57
N PHE A 8 30.54 1.59 -13.80
CA PHE A 8 31.04 2.66 -14.71
C PHE A 8 32.21 3.51 -14.14
N GLY A 9 33.10 2.92 -13.34
CA GLY A 9 34.28 3.62 -12.83
C GLY A 9 34.04 4.47 -11.58
N ILE A 10 32.85 4.43 -11.01
CA ILE A 10 32.53 5.09 -9.73
C ILE A 10 32.90 4.12 -8.59
N LYS A 11 33.56 4.63 -7.53
CA LYS A 11 33.83 3.82 -6.33
C LYS A 11 32.54 3.39 -5.66
N PRO A 12 32.44 2.14 -5.15
CA PRO A 12 31.25 1.68 -4.43
C PRO A 12 31.04 2.51 -3.17
N MET A 13 29.88 3.14 -3.06
CA MET A 13 29.51 4.03 -1.93
C MET A 13 28.54 3.37 -0.96
N GLY A 14 28.08 2.13 -1.23
CA GLY A 14 27.16 1.41 -0.36
C GLY A 14 25.89 2.20 0.00
N VAL A 15 25.60 2.32 1.30
CA VAL A 15 24.39 3.01 1.81
C VAL A 15 24.42 4.51 1.44
N ALA A 16 25.57 5.17 1.49
CA ALA A 16 25.69 6.57 1.10
C ALA A 16 25.33 6.77 -0.40
N GLY A 17 25.75 5.84 -1.26
CA GLY A 17 25.40 5.85 -2.67
C GLY A 17 23.89 5.71 -2.91
N ALA A 18 23.19 4.91 -2.11
CA ALA A 18 21.72 4.81 -2.17
C ALA A 18 21.04 6.13 -1.79
N ALA A 19 21.49 6.78 -0.72
CA ALA A 19 20.95 8.07 -0.28
C ALA A 19 21.14 9.16 -1.34
N ILE A 20 22.35 9.28 -1.90
CA ILE A 20 22.66 10.24 -2.96
C ILE A 20 21.79 9.98 -4.21
N ALA A 21 21.65 8.72 -4.63
CA ALA A 21 20.81 8.36 -5.76
C ALA A 21 19.33 8.78 -5.55
N THR A 22 18.82 8.61 -4.33
CA THR A 22 17.46 9.02 -3.96
C THR A 22 17.30 10.53 -4.04
N VAL A 23 18.24 11.29 -3.47
CA VAL A 23 18.21 12.77 -3.50
C VAL A 23 18.27 13.27 -4.95
N ILE A 24 19.17 12.74 -5.77
CA ILE A 24 19.28 13.12 -7.19
C ILE A 24 17.96 12.80 -7.92
N GLY A 25 17.41 11.61 -7.74
CA GLY A 25 16.15 11.20 -8.39
C GLY A 25 14.98 12.11 -8.00
N GLN A 26 14.83 12.43 -6.72
CA GLN A 26 13.78 13.32 -6.23
C GLN A 26 13.99 14.76 -6.71
N SER A 27 15.22 15.26 -6.73
CA SER A 27 15.55 16.60 -7.22
C SER A 27 15.26 16.75 -8.71
N LEU A 28 15.63 15.75 -9.52
CA LEU A 28 15.30 15.70 -10.94
C LEU A 28 13.80 15.66 -11.19
N ALA A 29 13.08 14.83 -10.46
CA ALA A 29 11.62 14.73 -10.56
C ALA A 29 10.96 16.07 -10.19
N ALA A 30 11.41 16.71 -9.11
CA ALA A 30 10.94 18.03 -8.71
C ALA A 30 11.24 19.10 -9.77
N ALA A 31 12.46 19.12 -10.34
CA ALA A 31 12.84 20.04 -11.40
C ALA A 31 11.96 19.87 -12.64
N ILE A 32 11.78 18.63 -13.12
CA ILE A 32 10.95 18.35 -14.31
C ILE A 32 9.49 18.77 -14.08
N THR A 33 8.94 18.46 -12.90
CA THR A 33 7.54 18.79 -12.56
C THR A 33 7.36 20.30 -12.42
N SER A 34 8.37 21.00 -11.91
CA SER A 34 8.36 22.46 -11.73
C SER A 34 8.32 23.22 -13.06
N ILE A 35 8.91 22.70 -14.15
CA ILE A 35 8.94 23.37 -15.45
C ILE A 35 7.53 23.72 -15.97
N LYS A 36 6.55 22.84 -15.73
CA LYS A 36 5.14 23.05 -16.16
C LYS A 36 4.17 23.30 -15.00
N GLY A 37 4.59 23.07 -13.77
CA GLY A 37 3.75 23.14 -12.56
C GLY A 37 3.89 24.44 -11.75
N PHE A 38 4.84 25.31 -12.10
CA PHE A 38 5.07 26.54 -11.35
C PHE A 38 4.09 27.64 -11.79
N TYR A 39 2.99 27.76 -11.06
CA TYR A 39 2.08 28.92 -11.17
C TYR A 39 2.38 29.93 -10.07
N LYS A 40 2.15 31.23 -10.37
CA LYS A 40 2.31 32.28 -9.34
C LYS A 40 1.40 31.95 -8.14
N PRO A 41 1.93 32.04 -6.90
CA PRO A 41 1.13 31.76 -5.73
C PRO A 41 -0.04 32.79 -5.64
N PRO A 42 -1.24 32.33 -5.25
CA PRO A 42 -2.38 33.23 -5.06
C PRO A 42 -2.15 34.19 -3.90
N LYS A 43 -2.89 35.31 -3.89
CA LYS A 43 -2.83 36.28 -2.78
C LYS A 43 -3.19 35.58 -1.46
N LEU A 44 -2.53 35.94 -0.36
CA LEU A 44 -2.68 35.31 0.97
C LEU A 44 -4.14 35.21 1.44
N ASN A 45 -4.95 36.23 1.14
CA ASN A 45 -6.38 36.27 1.53
C ASN A 45 -7.21 35.18 0.82
N ILE A 46 -6.78 34.73 -0.36
CA ILE A 46 -7.43 33.69 -1.14
C ILE A 46 -6.84 32.32 -0.75
N PHE A 47 -5.57 32.29 -0.37
CA PHE A 47 -4.84 31.08 -0.03
C PHE A 47 -5.38 30.35 1.22
N LEU A 48 -5.68 31.11 2.29
CA LEU A 48 -6.09 30.55 3.59
C LEU A 48 -7.36 29.67 3.54
N PRO A 49 -8.46 30.10 2.88
CA PRO A 49 -9.66 29.26 2.74
C PRO A 49 -9.40 27.95 1.97
N TYR A 50 -8.56 28.00 0.91
CA TYR A 50 -8.21 26.81 0.15
C TYR A 50 -7.33 25.83 0.94
N VAL A 51 -6.39 26.34 1.74
CA VAL A 51 -5.59 25.51 2.66
C VAL A 51 -6.50 24.71 3.59
N LYS A 52 -7.48 25.38 4.21
CA LYS A 52 -8.45 24.71 5.07
C LYS A 52 -9.23 23.60 4.35
N GLN A 53 -9.66 23.83 3.11
CA GLN A 53 -10.36 22.86 2.30
C GLN A 53 -9.46 21.67 1.93
N ILE A 54 -8.19 21.92 1.56
CA ILE A 54 -7.20 20.88 1.24
C ILE A 54 -6.94 20.01 2.46
N TYR A 55 -6.70 20.61 3.63
CA TYR A 55 -6.50 19.86 4.87
C TYR A 55 -7.76 19.08 5.29
N ALA A 56 -8.93 19.68 5.16
CA ALA A 56 -10.19 18.97 5.46
C ALA A 56 -10.43 17.77 4.55
N ALA A 57 -10.08 17.88 3.28
CA ALA A 57 -10.17 16.77 2.32
C ALA A 57 -9.06 15.73 2.52
N GLY A 58 -7.86 16.14 2.94
CA GLY A 58 -6.71 15.27 3.17
C GLY A 58 -6.67 14.58 4.53
N LEU A 59 -7.33 15.15 5.55
CA LEU A 59 -7.33 14.63 6.92
C LEU A 59 -7.76 13.15 7.02
N PRO A 60 -8.81 12.70 6.33
CA PRO A 60 -9.17 11.29 6.30
C PRO A 60 -8.01 10.38 5.87
N ASN A 61 -7.30 10.77 4.82
CA ASN A 61 -6.18 9.99 4.31
C ASN A 61 -4.99 9.97 5.28
N ILE A 62 -4.72 11.08 5.94
CA ILE A 62 -3.68 11.18 6.98
C ILE A 62 -4.00 10.22 8.13
N ILE A 63 -5.24 10.21 8.61
CA ILE A 63 -5.68 9.31 9.69
C ILE A 63 -5.53 7.84 9.28
N MET A 64 -5.94 7.49 8.06
CA MET A 64 -5.80 6.13 7.53
C MET A 64 -4.33 5.69 7.48
N GLN A 65 -3.44 6.56 7.03
CA GLN A 65 -2.00 6.26 6.97
C GLN A 65 -1.37 6.18 8.37
N ALA A 66 -1.79 7.01 9.30
CA ALA A 66 -1.35 6.95 10.70
C ALA A 66 -1.78 5.63 11.37
N LEU A 67 -3.03 5.22 11.19
CA LEU A 67 -3.54 3.93 11.71
C LEU A 67 -2.76 2.75 11.14
N TRP A 68 -2.43 2.78 9.84
CA TRP A 68 -1.59 1.77 9.22
C TRP A 68 -0.20 1.68 9.87
N THR A 69 0.42 2.82 10.12
CA THR A 69 1.74 2.86 10.77
C THR A 69 1.69 2.33 12.20
N VAL A 70 0.68 2.72 12.98
CA VAL A 70 0.47 2.22 14.37
C VAL A 70 0.23 0.71 14.36
N TYR A 71 -0.56 0.20 13.43
CA TYR A 71 -0.78 -1.24 13.26
C TYR A 71 0.53 -1.99 13.01
N ILE A 72 1.36 -1.52 12.07
CA ILE A 72 2.66 -2.15 11.77
C ILE A 72 3.59 -2.11 12.99
N LEU A 73 3.68 -0.98 13.68
CA LEU A 73 4.50 -0.86 14.90
C LEU A 73 4.03 -1.82 15.99
N GLY A 74 2.74 -1.84 16.26
CA GLY A 74 2.15 -2.74 17.26
C GLY A 74 2.41 -4.21 16.93
N LEU A 75 2.26 -4.59 15.66
CA LEU A 75 2.51 -5.95 15.22
C LEU A 75 4.00 -6.35 15.35
N ASN A 76 4.93 -5.44 15.02
CA ASN A 76 6.36 -5.68 15.20
C ASN A 76 6.72 -5.87 16.67
N VAL A 77 6.21 -5.01 17.57
CA VAL A 77 6.46 -5.12 19.03
C VAL A 77 5.89 -6.45 19.56
N LEU A 78 4.69 -6.81 19.13
CA LEU A 78 4.06 -8.08 19.53
C LEU A 78 4.89 -9.28 19.06
N LEU A 79 5.33 -9.32 17.82
CA LEU A 79 6.10 -10.44 17.28
C LEU A 79 7.51 -10.51 17.87
N ALA A 80 8.14 -9.37 18.18
CA ALA A 80 9.42 -9.32 18.85
C ALA A 80 9.38 -9.96 20.26
N SER A 81 8.20 -9.95 20.91
CA SER A 81 8.04 -10.64 22.21
C SER A 81 8.00 -12.17 22.09
N PHE A 82 7.83 -12.73 20.89
CA PHE A 82 7.86 -14.18 20.67
C PHE A 82 9.22 -14.68 20.18
N SER A 83 9.73 -14.14 19.07
CA SER A 83 11.08 -14.45 18.57
C SER A 83 11.53 -13.44 17.49
N ASP A 84 12.84 -13.27 17.34
CA ASP A 84 13.42 -12.47 16.26
C ASP A 84 13.14 -13.07 14.88
N ALA A 85 13.02 -14.40 14.80
CA ALA A 85 12.62 -15.09 13.58
C ALA A 85 11.22 -14.69 13.12
N SER A 86 10.28 -14.48 14.04
CA SER A 86 8.91 -14.01 13.73
C SER A 86 8.90 -12.62 13.13
N VAL A 87 9.72 -11.70 13.63
CA VAL A 87 9.89 -10.34 13.07
C VAL A 87 10.50 -10.41 11.67
N THR A 88 11.50 -11.29 11.48
CA THR A 88 12.12 -11.52 10.18
C THR A 88 11.11 -12.05 9.15
N VAL A 89 10.27 -13.01 9.52
CA VAL A 89 9.18 -13.54 8.67
C VAL A 89 8.20 -12.43 8.28
N LEU A 90 7.83 -11.56 9.21
CA LEU A 90 6.97 -10.41 8.93
C LEU A 90 7.63 -9.45 7.94
N GLY A 91 8.92 -9.17 8.10
CA GLY A 91 9.70 -8.32 7.18
C GLY A 91 9.75 -8.88 5.76
N ILE A 92 9.97 -10.19 5.61
CA ILE A 92 9.95 -10.90 4.32
C ILE A 92 8.54 -10.84 3.71
N TYR A 93 7.52 -11.09 4.54
CA TYR A 93 6.13 -10.98 4.12
C TYR A 93 5.80 -9.61 3.53
N TYR A 94 6.15 -8.51 4.21
CA TYR A 94 5.88 -7.16 3.69
C TYR A 94 6.61 -6.86 2.38
N LYS A 95 7.83 -7.35 2.20
CA LYS A 95 8.56 -7.20 0.93
C LYS A 95 7.84 -7.89 -0.22
N LEU A 96 7.44 -9.13 -0.02
CA LEU A 96 6.72 -9.91 -1.03
C LEU A 96 5.30 -9.37 -1.25
N GLN A 97 4.59 -9.02 -0.18
CA GLN A 97 3.28 -8.38 -0.25
C GLN A 97 3.31 -7.12 -1.11
N SER A 98 4.29 -6.25 -0.88
CA SER A 98 4.43 -5.01 -1.65
C SER A 98 4.49 -5.25 -3.15
N PHE A 99 5.14 -6.32 -3.58
CA PHE A 99 5.20 -6.69 -5.00
C PHE A 99 3.80 -6.92 -5.60
N PHE A 100 2.89 -7.55 -4.86
CA PHE A 100 1.52 -7.80 -5.31
C PHE A 100 0.61 -6.58 -5.12
N PHE A 101 0.84 -5.78 -4.09
CA PHE A 101 -0.02 -4.63 -3.76
C PHE A 101 0.33 -3.36 -4.54
N ILE A 102 1.56 -3.20 -5.06
CA ILE A 102 1.95 -2.05 -5.88
C ILE A 102 1.07 -1.94 -7.15
N PRO A 103 0.87 -2.99 -7.98
CA PRO A 103 -0.02 -2.90 -9.13
C PRO A 103 -1.47 -2.64 -8.75
N LEU A 104 -1.94 -3.20 -7.64
CA LEU A 104 -3.28 -2.97 -7.13
C LEU A 104 -3.50 -1.49 -6.75
N ASN A 105 -2.55 -0.90 -6.03
CA ASN A 105 -2.58 0.53 -5.69
C ASN A 105 -2.51 1.42 -6.93
N ALA A 106 -1.68 1.06 -7.91
CA ALA A 106 -1.59 1.77 -9.18
C ALA A 106 -2.94 1.75 -9.94
N LEU A 107 -3.60 0.59 -10.01
CA LEU A 107 -4.95 0.49 -10.56
C LEU A 107 -5.93 1.39 -9.81
N GLY A 108 -5.88 1.42 -8.48
CA GLY A 108 -6.70 2.31 -7.65
C GLY A 108 -6.52 3.78 -8.02
N VAL A 109 -5.29 4.25 -8.11
CA VAL A 109 -4.99 5.65 -8.48
C VAL A 109 -5.48 5.98 -9.89
N CYS A 110 -5.30 5.06 -10.86
CA CYS A 110 -5.75 5.26 -12.24
C CYS A 110 -7.28 5.30 -12.39
N ILE A 111 -7.99 4.53 -11.57
CA ILE A 111 -9.43 4.36 -11.75
C ILE A 111 -10.26 5.48 -11.11
N VAL A 112 -9.75 6.14 -10.07
CA VAL A 112 -10.45 7.24 -9.36
C VAL A 112 -10.89 8.33 -10.32
N PRO A 113 -10.04 8.93 -11.17
CA PRO A 113 -10.48 9.97 -12.09
C PRO A 113 -11.49 9.47 -13.13
N VAL A 114 -11.36 8.21 -13.58
CA VAL A 114 -12.30 7.61 -14.54
C VAL A 114 -13.68 7.44 -13.91
N LEU A 115 -13.75 6.93 -12.68
CA LEU A 115 -15.00 6.78 -11.94
C LEU A 115 -15.63 8.14 -11.63
N SER A 116 -14.84 9.10 -11.13
CA SER A 116 -15.32 10.45 -10.79
C SER A 116 -15.90 11.16 -11.99
N PHE A 117 -15.22 11.11 -13.14
CA PHE A 117 -15.72 11.71 -14.39
C PHE A 117 -17.03 11.08 -14.85
N ASN A 118 -17.09 9.75 -14.93
CA ASN A 118 -18.31 9.06 -15.37
C ASN A 118 -19.47 9.25 -14.39
N TYR A 119 -19.18 9.36 -13.09
CA TYR A 119 -20.18 9.66 -12.08
C TYR A 119 -20.73 11.08 -12.23
N ALA A 120 -19.86 12.08 -12.46
CA ALA A 120 -20.24 13.47 -12.64
C ALA A 120 -21.17 13.68 -13.86
N ILE A 121 -20.96 12.93 -14.96
CA ILE A 121 -21.83 12.97 -16.15
C ILE A 121 -23.00 12.00 -16.08
N ASN A 122 -23.29 11.45 -14.89
CA ASN A 122 -24.40 10.55 -14.58
C ASN A 122 -24.44 9.23 -15.40
N ARG A 123 -23.28 8.77 -15.89
CA ARG A 123 -23.17 7.46 -16.59
C ARG A 123 -22.92 6.33 -15.60
N LYS A 124 -23.95 5.99 -14.82
CA LYS A 124 -23.86 4.97 -13.74
C LYS A 124 -23.49 3.57 -14.27
N ASP A 125 -23.99 3.21 -15.46
CA ASP A 125 -23.68 1.90 -16.07
C ASP A 125 -22.18 1.75 -16.37
N ARG A 126 -21.56 2.84 -16.86
CA ARG A 126 -20.13 2.87 -17.13
C ARG A 126 -19.30 2.81 -15.83
N CYS A 127 -19.73 3.54 -14.80
CA CYS A 127 -19.09 3.44 -13.48
C CYS A 127 -19.13 2.01 -12.95
N LYS A 128 -20.30 1.35 -13.03
CA LYS A 128 -20.47 -0.04 -12.57
C LYS A 128 -19.58 -1.00 -13.36
N ARG A 129 -19.53 -0.87 -14.68
CA ARG A 129 -18.68 -1.71 -15.53
C ARG A 129 -17.21 -1.54 -15.17
N VAL A 130 -16.69 -0.32 -15.17
CA VAL A 130 -15.29 0.00 -14.87
C VAL A 130 -14.92 -0.49 -13.48
N PHE A 131 -15.79 -0.33 -12.49
CA PHE A 131 -15.56 -0.84 -11.14
C PHE A 131 -15.42 -2.37 -11.12
N TRP A 132 -16.34 -3.11 -11.73
CA TRP A 132 -16.29 -4.57 -11.73
C TRP A 132 -15.14 -5.14 -12.56
N GLU A 133 -14.78 -4.49 -13.67
CA GLU A 133 -13.58 -4.82 -14.44
C GLU A 133 -12.32 -4.65 -13.57
N THR A 134 -12.23 -3.57 -12.77
CA THR A 134 -11.13 -3.37 -11.82
C THR A 134 -11.10 -4.44 -10.75
N VAL A 135 -12.25 -4.77 -10.16
CA VAL A 135 -12.36 -5.85 -9.16
C VAL A 135 -11.89 -7.18 -9.76
N ALA A 136 -12.30 -7.50 -10.99
CA ALA A 136 -11.92 -8.73 -11.65
C ALA A 136 -10.40 -8.81 -11.91
N VAL A 137 -9.80 -7.73 -12.45
CA VAL A 137 -8.35 -7.66 -12.69
C VAL A 137 -7.57 -7.73 -11.37
N SER A 138 -8.02 -7.01 -10.34
CA SER A 138 -7.40 -7.02 -9.00
C SER A 138 -7.47 -8.42 -8.37
N ALA A 139 -8.63 -9.06 -8.45
CA ALA A 139 -8.82 -10.42 -7.93
C ALA A 139 -7.96 -11.45 -8.68
N ALA A 140 -7.89 -11.37 -10.01
CA ALA A 140 -7.05 -12.26 -10.81
C ALA A 140 -5.56 -12.13 -10.45
N PHE A 141 -5.09 -10.88 -10.28
CA PHE A 141 -3.71 -10.63 -9.86
C PHE A 141 -3.42 -11.10 -8.44
N MET A 142 -4.38 -10.92 -7.52
CA MET A 142 -4.25 -11.42 -6.15
C MET A 142 -4.33 -12.94 -6.04
N LEU A 143 -5.10 -13.61 -6.91
CA LEU A 143 -5.10 -15.08 -6.98
C LEU A 143 -3.72 -15.63 -7.35
N LEU A 144 -2.96 -14.95 -8.21
CA LEU A 144 -1.56 -15.29 -8.48
C LEU A 144 -0.73 -15.18 -7.19
N GLY A 145 -0.91 -14.12 -6.40
CA GLY A 145 -0.26 -13.94 -5.11
C GLY A 145 -0.63 -15.06 -4.12
N VAL A 146 -1.91 -15.41 -4.04
CA VAL A 146 -2.39 -16.57 -3.22
C VAL A 146 -1.67 -17.83 -3.65
N ALA A 147 -1.63 -18.13 -4.95
CA ALA A 147 -0.98 -19.34 -5.46
C ALA A 147 0.50 -19.40 -5.03
N ILE A 148 1.25 -18.32 -5.15
CA ILE A 148 2.65 -18.26 -4.74
C ILE A 148 2.80 -18.44 -3.23
N PHE A 149 2.01 -17.76 -2.41
CA PHE A 149 2.12 -17.82 -0.94
C PHE A 149 1.66 -19.14 -0.36
N VAL A 150 0.67 -19.80 -0.97
CA VAL A 150 0.12 -21.06 -0.49
C VAL A 150 0.87 -22.27 -1.03
N LEU A 151 1.25 -22.26 -2.31
CA LEU A 151 1.89 -23.40 -2.95
C LEU A 151 3.42 -23.39 -2.82
N LEU A 152 4.04 -22.19 -2.78
CA LEU A 152 5.49 -22.03 -2.81
C LEU A 152 6.03 -21.21 -1.61
N PRO A 153 5.53 -21.37 -0.37
CA PRO A 153 5.95 -20.55 0.77
C PRO A 153 7.43 -20.71 1.08
N LYS A 154 7.94 -21.92 1.13
CA LYS A 154 9.35 -22.20 1.44
C LYS A 154 10.31 -21.60 0.41
N GLN A 155 9.98 -21.70 -0.88
CA GLN A 155 10.77 -21.14 -1.95
C GLN A 155 10.79 -19.62 -1.89
N SER A 156 9.64 -19.00 -1.63
CA SER A 156 9.51 -17.54 -1.51
C SER A 156 10.30 -16.99 -0.34
N ILE A 157 10.33 -17.68 0.81
CA ILE A 157 11.11 -17.28 1.98
C ILE A 157 12.58 -17.57 1.77
N GLY A 158 12.93 -18.70 1.15
CA GLY A 158 14.30 -19.14 0.89
C GLY A 158 15.11 -18.19 0.00
N ILE A 159 14.44 -17.31 -0.77
CA ILE A 159 15.10 -16.22 -1.51
C ILE A 159 15.75 -15.19 -0.56
N PHE A 160 15.20 -15.03 0.65
CA PHE A 160 15.59 -14.00 1.61
C PHE A 160 16.33 -14.53 2.83
N SER A 161 16.05 -15.75 3.27
CA SER A 161 16.64 -16.38 4.44
C SER A 161 16.71 -17.89 4.31
N ASN A 162 17.85 -18.47 4.72
CA ASN A 162 18.08 -19.93 4.81
C ASN A 162 17.95 -20.44 6.25
N ASP A 163 17.55 -19.60 7.20
CA ASP A 163 17.35 -19.99 8.58
C ASP A 163 16.17 -20.95 8.71
N THR A 164 16.39 -22.09 9.34
CA THR A 164 15.41 -23.15 9.52
C THR A 164 14.21 -22.73 10.36
N GLU A 165 14.42 -21.88 11.37
CA GLU A 165 13.35 -21.34 12.20
C GLU A 165 12.46 -20.40 11.41
N VAL A 166 13.07 -19.47 10.65
CA VAL A 166 12.36 -18.54 9.75
C VAL A 166 11.55 -19.30 8.68
N LEU A 167 12.13 -20.36 8.09
CA LEU A 167 11.45 -21.19 7.09
C LEU A 167 10.24 -21.93 7.67
N ASN A 168 10.35 -22.45 8.89
CA ASN A 168 9.26 -23.19 9.53
C ASN A 168 8.10 -22.26 9.93
N ILE A 169 8.39 -21.18 10.65
CA ILE A 169 7.38 -20.19 11.04
C ILE A 169 6.74 -19.58 9.79
N GLY A 170 7.55 -19.18 8.83
CA GLY A 170 7.08 -18.52 7.61
C GLY A 170 6.25 -19.43 6.71
N ASN A 171 6.54 -20.74 6.64
CA ASN A 171 5.74 -21.70 5.87
C ASN A 171 4.27 -21.74 6.34
N VAL A 172 4.05 -21.72 7.65
CA VAL A 172 2.69 -21.70 8.23
C VAL A 172 2.07 -20.32 8.05
N ALA A 173 2.80 -19.26 8.42
CA ALA A 173 2.32 -17.89 8.34
C ALA A 173 1.90 -17.49 6.91
N PHE A 174 2.71 -17.82 5.89
CA PHE A 174 2.43 -17.46 4.50
C PHE A 174 1.19 -18.16 3.95
N ARG A 175 0.94 -19.42 4.32
CA ARG A 175 -0.28 -20.12 3.93
C ARG A 175 -1.53 -19.47 4.50
N ILE A 176 -1.49 -19.10 5.77
CA ILE A 176 -2.62 -18.45 6.44
C ILE A 176 -2.86 -17.06 5.87
N ILE A 177 -1.80 -16.26 5.76
CA ILE A 177 -1.89 -14.88 5.27
C ILE A 177 -2.22 -14.85 3.76
N GLY A 178 -1.65 -15.77 2.98
CA GLY A 178 -1.93 -15.87 1.55
C GLY A 178 -3.42 -16.05 1.25
N ALA A 179 -4.13 -16.84 2.06
CA ALA A 179 -5.58 -17.03 1.91
C ALA A 179 -6.38 -15.71 2.08
N SER A 180 -5.84 -14.72 2.81
CA SER A 180 -6.49 -13.42 3.02
C SER A 180 -6.30 -12.42 1.87
N PHE A 181 -5.47 -12.71 0.87
CA PHE A 181 -5.16 -11.75 -0.22
C PHE A 181 -6.38 -11.39 -1.06
N VAL A 182 -7.25 -12.34 -1.36
CA VAL A 182 -8.48 -12.05 -2.14
C VAL A 182 -9.45 -11.18 -1.35
N PRO A 183 -9.82 -11.49 -0.11
CA PRO A 183 -10.59 -10.57 0.73
C PRO A 183 -9.93 -9.19 0.87
N ALA A 184 -8.61 -9.14 1.04
CA ALA A 184 -7.87 -7.88 1.14
C ALA A 184 -7.99 -7.03 -0.13
N ALA A 185 -7.92 -7.64 -1.33
CA ALA A 185 -8.11 -6.93 -2.59
C ALA A 185 -9.50 -6.28 -2.68
N LEU A 186 -10.54 -7.00 -2.32
CA LEU A 186 -11.91 -6.46 -2.27
C LEU A 186 -11.99 -5.29 -1.29
N SER A 187 -11.44 -5.48 -0.11
CA SER A 187 -11.43 -4.49 0.96
C SER A 187 -10.72 -3.19 0.58
N LEU A 188 -9.71 -3.24 -0.28
CA LEU A 188 -9.01 -2.06 -0.79
C LEU A 188 -9.76 -1.42 -1.97
N THR A 189 -10.46 -2.19 -2.78
CA THR A 189 -11.13 -1.68 -3.98
C THR A 189 -12.42 -0.92 -3.64
N PHE A 190 -13.17 -1.35 -2.64
CA PHE A 190 -14.41 -0.66 -2.23
C PHE A 190 -14.19 0.77 -1.73
N PRO A 191 -13.22 1.08 -0.83
CA PRO A 191 -12.94 2.46 -0.43
C PRO A 191 -12.60 3.38 -1.60
N ILE A 192 -11.92 2.88 -2.62
CA ILE A 192 -11.59 3.63 -3.84
C ILE A 192 -12.85 4.10 -4.57
N LEU A 193 -13.88 3.24 -4.66
CA LEU A 193 -15.16 3.62 -5.23
C LEU A 193 -15.80 4.77 -4.46
N PHE A 194 -15.86 4.67 -3.12
CA PHE A 194 -16.44 5.71 -2.28
C PHE A 194 -15.67 7.03 -2.35
N GLN A 195 -14.36 6.98 -2.45
CA GLN A 195 -13.53 8.17 -2.69
C GLN A 195 -13.86 8.80 -4.05
N ALA A 196 -13.98 8.00 -5.11
CA ALA A 196 -14.26 8.48 -6.46
C ALA A 196 -15.61 9.18 -6.59
N ILE A 197 -16.62 8.77 -5.83
CA ILE A 197 -17.96 9.39 -5.82
C ILE A 197 -18.13 10.50 -4.78
N GLY A 198 -17.04 10.92 -4.13
CA GLY A 198 -17.05 12.01 -3.15
C GLY A 198 -17.58 11.65 -1.77
N LYS A 199 -17.78 10.37 -1.48
CA LYS A 199 -18.26 9.85 -0.18
C LYS A 199 -17.09 9.41 0.72
N GLY A 200 -16.21 10.36 1.04
CA GLY A 200 -14.99 10.10 1.81
C GLY A 200 -15.23 9.58 3.22
N LYS A 201 -16.31 9.96 3.88
CA LYS A 201 -16.65 9.51 5.25
C LYS A 201 -16.96 8.01 5.28
N GLU A 202 -17.73 7.52 4.32
CA GLU A 202 -18.04 6.10 4.19
C GLU A 202 -16.79 5.27 3.85
N SER A 203 -15.87 5.84 3.07
CA SER A 203 -14.57 5.22 2.80
C SER A 203 -13.75 5.03 4.06
N ILE A 204 -13.70 6.06 4.96
CA ILE A 204 -13.00 5.97 6.24
C ILE A 204 -13.62 4.88 7.11
N PHE A 205 -14.95 4.85 7.22
CA PHE A 205 -15.66 3.88 8.06
C PHE A 205 -15.34 2.43 7.63
N ILE A 206 -15.38 2.15 6.33
CA ILE A 206 -15.03 0.82 5.80
C ILE A 206 -13.56 0.50 6.09
N THR A 207 -12.67 1.45 5.90
CA THR A 207 -11.24 1.23 6.17
C THR A 207 -10.98 1.02 7.66
N CYS A 208 -11.62 1.79 8.54
CA CYS A 208 -11.52 1.59 9.99
C CYS A 208 -12.02 0.20 10.40
N LEU A 209 -13.15 -0.27 9.87
CA LEU A 209 -13.66 -1.62 10.15
C LEU A 209 -12.67 -2.70 9.74
N LEU A 210 -11.93 -2.52 8.64
CA LEU A 210 -10.91 -3.45 8.18
C LEU A 210 -9.73 -3.58 9.16
N TYR A 211 -9.32 -2.47 9.76
CA TYR A 211 -8.18 -2.45 10.69
C TYR A 211 -8.58 -2.65 12.15
N THR A 212 -9.86 -2.54 12.48
CA THR A 212 -10.39 -2.73 13.84
C THR A 212 -11.19 -4.02 13.99
N SER A 213 -11.16 -4.93 13.00
CA SER A 213 -11.81 -6.24 13.13
C SER A 213 -11.26 -6.97 14.35
N PRO A 214 -12.13 -7.40 15.28
CA PRO A 214 -11.69 -8.02 16.53
C PRO A 214 -10.85 -9.26 16.23
N SER A 215 -9.72 -9.37 16.92
CA SER A 215 -8.91 -10.57 16.89
C SER A 215 -9.75 -11.77 17.36
N PRO A 216 -9.57 -12.98 16.81
CA PRO A 216 -10.27 -14.18 17.29
C PRO A 216 -10.14 -14.43 18.80
N ARG A 217 -9.17 -13.80 19.46
CA ARG A 217 -9.00 -13.86 20.94
C ARG A 217 -10.09 -13.12 21.71
N ASP A 218 -10.70 -12.08 21.16
CA ASP A 218 -11.74 -11.32 21.85
C ASP A 218 -13.09 -12.06 21.86
N LEU A 219 -13.24 -13.09 21.00
CA LEU A 219 -14.43 -13.96 20.94
C LEU A 219 -14.35 -15.16 21.89
N SER A 220 -13.20 -15.43 22.49
CA SER A 220 -13.01 -16.59 23.39
C SER A 220 -13.16 -16.26 24.89
N THR A 221 -13.44 -15.00 25.23
CA THR A 221 -13.57 -14.51 26.63
C THR A 221 -14.98 -14.06 26.99
N SER A 222 -15.98 -14.39 26.20
CA SER A 222 -17.40 -14.20 26.54
C SER A 222 -18.13 -15.52 26.71
#